data_a49711d7823060a2f4c98d4ca93df7cb
#
_entry.id   a49711d7823060a2f4c98d4ca93df7cb
#
_cell.length_a   1.000
_cell.length_b   1.000
_cell.length_c   1.000
_cell.angle_alpha   90.00
_cell.angle_beta   90.00
_cell.angle_gamma   90.00
#
_symmetry.space_group_name_H-M   'P 1'
#
loop_
_entity.id
_entity.type
_entity.pdbx_description
1 polymer ?
#
loop_
_entity_poly.entity_id
_entity_poly.type
_entity_poly.pdbx_seq_one_letter_code
_entity_poly.pdbx_strand_id
1 'polypeptide(L)'
;MAKIAIVEDDQAIAQMYRFKFEAEGYTVETAENGRVGLELIENMRPDIVLLDIMMPEMNGDAVLEKLRTSSWGKDLKVIILTNMGEQEAPKRIKELGVTAFIVKAEMTPRQVAELVKKHIG
;
A
#
# COMPACT_ATOMS: atom_id res chain seq x y z
N MET A 1 -0.81 -18.50 -3.32
CA MET A 1 -0.10 -17.32 -3.78
C MET A 1 -0.49 -16.10 -2.98
N ALA A 2 0.48 -15.30 -2.63
CA ALA A 2 0.19 -14.07 -1.90
C ALA A 2 -0.47 -13.03 -2.81
N LYS A 3 -1.34 -12.23 -2.22
CA LYS A 3 -2.07 -11.17 -2.92
C LYS A 3 -1.61 -9.80 -2.44
N ILE A 4 -1.36 -8.91 -3.38
CA ILE A 4 -0.91 -7.55 -3.11
C ILE A 4 -1.90 -6.56 -3.71
N ALA A 5 -2.35 -5.61 -2.91
CA ALA A 5 -3.14 -4.48 -3.40
C ALA A 5 -2.24 -3.25 -3.45
N ILE A 6 -2.28 -2.52 -4.55
CA ILE A 6 -1.51 -1.28 -4.72
C ILE A 6 -2.50 -0.14 -4.91
N VAL A 7 -2.47 0.82 -3.99
CA VAL A 7 -3.34 2.00 -4.04
C VAL A 7 -2.45 3.21 -4.33
N GLU A 8 -2.46 3.65 -5.59
CA GLU A 8 -1.53 4.64 -6.14
C GLU A 8 -2.22 5.40 -7.27
N ASP A 9 -2.23 6.74 -7.21
CA ASP A 9 -2.88 7.54 -8.24
C ASP A 9 -2.05 7.70 -9.52
N ASP A 10 -0.73 7.57 -9.43
CA ASP A 10 0.13 7.59 -10.62
C ASP A 10 0.10 6.21 -11.27
N GLN A 11 -0.60 6.11 -12.41
CA GLN A 11 -0.79 4.82 -13.08
C GLN A 11 0.50 4.23 -13.62
N ALA A 12 1.45 5.05 -14.02
CA ALA A 12 2.75 4.54 -14.49
C ALA A 12 3.49 3.86 -13.34
N ILE A 13 3.46 4.46 -12.16
CA ILE A 13 4.10 3.88 -10.97
C ILE A 13 3.37 2.61 -10.55
N ALA A 14 2.04 2.66 -10.52
CA ALA A 14 1.24 1.49 -10.13
C ALA A 14 1.52 0.29 -11.04
N GLN A 15 1.58 0.51 -12.35
CA GLN A 15 1.84 -0.57 -13.31
C GLN A 15 3.26 -1.07 -13.22
N MET A 16 4.22 -0.21 -12.91
CA MET A 16 5.61 -0.62 -12.72
C MET A 16 5.73 -1.62 -11.57
N TYR A 17 5.13 -1.31 -10.43
CA TYR A 17 5.14 -2.21 -9.29
C TYR A 17 4.32 -3.48 -9.55
N ARG A 18 3.17 -3.33 -10.20
CA ARG A 18 2.35 -4.48 -10.56
C ARG A 18 3.15 -5.47 -11.40
N PHE A 19 3.82 -4.97 -12.43
CA PHE A 19 4.63 -5.80 -13.32
C PHE A 19 5.73 -6.50 -12.53
N LYS A 20 6.40 -5.77 -11.66
CA LYS A 20 7.49 -6.31 -10.85
C LYS A 20 7.01 -7.44 -9.93
N PHE A 21 5.90 -7.24 -9.25
CA PHE A 21 5.38 -8.24 -8.32
C PHE A 21 4.79 -9.44 -9.04
N GLU A 22 4.10 -9.23 -10.15
CA GLU A 22 3.55 -10.35 -10.94
C GLU A 22 4.67 -11.23 -11.47
N ALA A 23 5.80 -10.63 -11.84
CA ALA A 23 6.97 -11.38 -12.30
C ALA A 23 7.53 -12.29 -11.21
N GLU A 24 7.27 -11.97 -9.94
CA GLU A 24 7.72 -12.79 -8.81
C GLU A 24 6.64 -13.77 -8.32
N GLY A 25 5.52 -13.84 -9.03
CA GLY A 25 4.49 -14.84 -8.75
C GLY A 25 3.34 -14.37 -7.88
N TYR A 26 3.28 -13.08 -7.51
CA TYR A 26 2.19 -12.55 -6.71
C TYR A 26 0.96 -12.22 -7.57
N THR A 27 -0.21 -12.32 -6.96
CA THR A 27 -1.45 -11.79 -7.56
C THR A 27 -1.56 -10.33 -7.15
N VAL A 28 -1.67 -9.42 -8.13
CA VAL A 28 -1.65 -7.99 -7.87
C VAL A 28 -2.86 -7.30 -8.48
N GLU A 29 -3.52 -6.46 -7.69
CA GLU A 29 -4.57 -5.57 -8.18
C GLU A 29 -4.22 -4.14 -7.79
N THR A 30 -4.65 -3.18 -8.60
CA THR A 30 -4.35 -1.77 -8.38
C THR A 30 -5.61 -0.93 -8.30
N ALA A 31 -5.53 0.17 -7.56
CA ALA A 31 -6.59 1.17 -7.49
C ALA A 31 -5.97 2.56 -7.61
N GLU A 32 -6.67 3.48 -8.24
CA GLU A 32 -6.13 4.79 -8.57
C GLU A 32 -6.45 5.90 -7.55
N ASN A 33 -7.25 5.59 -6.54
CA ASN A 33 -7.54 6.54 -5.46
C ASN A 33 -7.92 5.78 -4.20
N GLY A 34 -8.05 6.53 -3.10
CA GLY A 34 -8.32 5.92 -1.80
C GLY A 34 -9.67 5.26 -1.69
N ARG A 35 -10.70 5.85 -2.30
CA ARG A 35 -12.05 5.29 -2.24
C ARG A 35 -12.13 3.95 -2.97
N VAL A 36 -11.63 3.92 -4.20
CA VAL A 36 -11.60 2.67 -4.98
C VAL A 36 -10.67 1.66 -4.31
N GLY A 37 -9.56 2.16 -3.74
CA GLY A 37 -8.60 1.31 -3.03
C GLY A 37 -9.23 0.61 -1.84
N LEU A 38 -10.03 1.32 -1.06
CA LEU A 38 -10.69 0.72 0.10
C LEU A 38 -11.66 -0.39 -0.33
N GLU A 39 -12.44 -0.14 -1.39
CA GLU A 39 -13.33 -1.16 -1.95
C GLU A 39 -12.55 -2.37 -2.44
N LEU A 40 -11.44 -2.14 -3.14
CA LEU A 40 -10.60 -3.20 -3.66
C LEU A 40 -10.06 -4.07 -2.51
N ILE A 41 -9.53 -3.44 -1.48
CA ILE A 41 -8.95 -4.14 -0.34
C ILE A 41 -10.02 -4.98 0.37
N GLU A 42 -11.20 -4.41 0.56
CA GLU A 42 -12.31 -5.10 1.21
C GLU A 42 -12.72 -6.35 0.44
N ASN A 43 -12.80 -6.24 -0.89
CA ASN A 43 -13.21 -7.36 -1.74
C ASN A 43 -12.11 -8.39 -1.95
N MET A 44 -10.89 -7.93 -2.10
CA MET A 44 -9.73 -8.79 -2.40
C MET A 44 -9.18 -9.50 -1.18
N ARG A 45 -9.21 -8.85 -0.02
CA ARG A 45 -8.58 -9.32 1.22
C ARG A 45 -7.12 -9.70 0.98
N PRO A 46 -6.28 -8.73 0.61
CA PRO A 46 -4.88 -9.01 0.27
C PRO A 46 -4.06 -9.37 1.49
N ASP A 47 -2.89 -9.95 1.24
CA ASP A 47 -1.93 -10.25 2.30
C ASP A 47 -1.15 -9.01 2.72
N ILE A 48 -0.99 -8.05 1.79
CA ILE A 48 -0.31 -6.80 2.06
C ILE A 48 -0.84 -5.71 1.13
N VAL A 49 -0.81 -4.47 1.60
CA VAL A 49 -1.22 -3.29 0.82
C VAL A 49 -0.05 -2.34 0.70
N LEU A 50 0.20 -1.84 -0.51
CA LEU A 50 1.06 -0.70 -0.75
C LEU A 50 0.16 0.51 -0.93
N LEU A 51 0.31 1.51 -0.09
CA LEU A 51 -0.64 2.62 0.01
C LEU A 51 0.06 3.95 -0.05
N ASP A 52 -0.28 4.78 -1.04
CA ASP A 52 0.19 6.17 -1.08
C ASP A 52 -0.67 7.01 -0.14
N ILE A 53 -0.10 8.08 0.38
CA ILE A 53 -0.79 9.01 1.27
C ILE A 53 -1.57 10.05 0.46
N MET A 54 -0.92 10.67 -0.52
CA MET A 54 -1.49 11.79 -1.27
C MET A 54 -2.22 11.29 -2.51
N MET A 55 -3.54 11.22 -2.43
CA MET A 55 -4.38 10.74 -3.54
C MET A 55 -5.67 11.53 -3.60
N PRO A 56 -6.29 11.63 -4.80
CA PRO A 56 -7.61 12.23 -4.92
C PRO A 56 -8.66 11.34 -4.26
N GLU A 57 -9.80 11.92 -3.97
CA GLU A 57 -11.00 11.31 -3.40
C GLU A 57 -10.85 10.91 -1.93
N MET A 58 -9.80 10.18 -1.57
CA MET A 58 -9.56 9.78 -0.18
C MET A 58 -8.05 9.56 0.00
N ASN A 59 -7.43 10.33 0.88
CA ASN A 59 -6.00 10.18 1.17
C ASN A 59 -5.73 8.86 1.88
N GLY A 60 -4.48 8.42 1.80
CA GLY A 60 -4.07 7.13 2.37
C GLY A 60 -4.28 7.03 3.88
N ASP A 61 -4.15 8.13 4.62
CA ASP A 61 -4.38 8.09 6.06
C ASP A 61 -5.84 7.79 6.39
N ALA A 62 -6.78 8.29 5.57
CA ALA A 62 -8.20 7.98 5.74
C ALA A 62 -8.50 6.52 5.40
N VAL A 63 -7.86 5.99 4.36
CA VAL A 63 -7.97 4.57 4.01
C VAL A 63 -7.48 3.71 5.16
N LEU A 64 -6.30 4.04 5.70
CA LEU A 64 -5.70 3.30 6.80
C LEU A 64 -6.60 3.32 8.04
N GLU A 65 -7.19 4.48 8.36
CA GLU A 65 -8.10 4.58 9.49
C GLU A 65 -9.28 3.63 9.35
N LYS A 66 -9.90 3.59 8.17
CA LYS A 66 -11.03 2.70 7.92
C LYS A 66 -10.61 1.23 8.01
N LEU A 67 -9.44 0.89 7.52
CA LEU A 67 -8.93 -0.48 7.64
C LEU A 67 -8.74 -0.88 9.10
N ARG A 68 -8.15 0.00 9.89
CA ARG A 68 -7.86 -0.30 11.29
C ARG A 68 -9.09 -0.38 12.17
N THR A 69 -10.21 0.21 11.75
CA THR A 69 -11.47 0.10 12.47
C THR A 69 -12.28 -1.12 12.08
N SER A 70 -11.91 -1.82 11.01
CA SER A 70 -12.59 -3.05 10.61
C SER A 70 -11.99 -4.25 11.34
N SER A 71 -12.81 -5.26 11.63
CA SER A 71 -12.36 -6.45 12.34
C SER A 71 -11.34 -7.24 11.53
N TRP A 72 -11.48 -7.25 10.21
CA TRP A 72 -10.59 -8.01 9.33
C TRP A 72 -9.34 -7.21 8.92
N GLY A 73 -9.38 -5.89 9.01
CA GLY A 73 -8.30 -5.03 8.55
C GLY A 73 -7.40 -4.48 9.64
N LYS A 74 -7.73 -4.73 10.91
CA LYS A 74 -6.96 -4.13 12.01
C LYS A 74 -5.51 -4.61 12.07
N ASP A 75 -5.25 -5.83 11.60
CA ASP A 75 -3.89 -6.41 11.59
C ASP A 75 -3.32 -6.57 10.18
N LEU A 76 -4.01 -6.04 9.17
CA LEU A 76 -3.57 -6.12 7.79
C LEU A 76 -2.22 -5.41 7.63
N LYS A 77 -1.30 -6.06 6.93
CA LYS A 77 0.01 -5.46 6.66
C LYS A 77 -0.13 -4.35 5.64
N VAL A 78 0.31 -3.15 6.00
CA VAL A 78 0.25 -1.98 5.13
C VAL A 78 1.64 -1.34 5.08
N ILE A 79 2.13 -1.16 3.87
CA ILE A 79 3.36 -0.42 3.61
C ILE A 79 2.97 0.91 2.99
N ILE A 80 3.36 2.01 3.63
CA ILE A 80 3.16 3.33 3.04
C ILE A 80 4.25 3.53 2.00
N LEU A 81 3.86 3.91 0.79
CA LEU A 81 4.77 4.13 -0.32
C LEU A 81 4.44 5.49 -0.93
N THR A 82 5.22 6.51 -0.61
CA THR A 82 4.92 7.89 -0.94
C THR A 82 6.18 8.69 -1.22
N ASN A 83 6.04 9.86 -1.85
CA ASN A 83 7.15 10.82 -1.98
C ASN A 83 7.28 11.73 -0.76
N MET A 84 6.29 11.71 0.13
CA MET A 84 6.31 12.52 1.34
C MET A 84 7.27 11.92 2.37
N GLY A 85 8.10 12.75 3.00
CA GLY A 85 9.00 12.29 4.04
C GLY A 85 8.21 11.82 5.27
N GLU A 86 8.79 10.89 6.01
CA GLU A 86 8.13 10.32 7.18
C GLU A 86 7.75 11.37 8.22
N GLN A 87 8.58 12.38 8.39
CA GLN A 87 8.33 13.46 9.36
C GLN A 87 7.20 14.38 8.91
N GLU A 88 6.92 14.44 7.61
CA GLU A 88 5.85 15.27 7.05
C GLU A 88 4.53 14.54 7.00
N ALA A 89 4.53 13.22 7.16
CA ALA A 89 3.32 12.40 7.09
C ALA A 89 2.40 12.69 8.26
N PRO A 90 1.08 12.54 8.09
CA PRO A 90 0.15 12.71 9.21
C PRO A 90 0.50 11.81 10.38
N LYS A 91 0.44 12.36 11.58
CA LYS A 91 0.79 11.62 12.79
C LYS A 91 -0.06 10.36 12.96
N ARG A 92 -1.31 10.40 12.52
CA ARG A 92 -2.20 9.24 12.67
C ARG A 92 -1.75 8.01 11.88
N ILE A 93 -0.90 8.19 10.85
CA ILE A 93 -0.30 7.06 10.15
C ILE A 93 0.48 6.19 11.14
N LYS A 94 1.33 6.83 11.95
CA LYS A 94 2.11 6.14 12.97
C LYS A 94 1.23 5.54 14.06
N GLU A 95 0.24 6.30 14.49
CA GLU A 95 -0.67 5.88 15.56
C GLU A 95 -1.51 4.68 15.16
N LEU A 96 -1.95 4.64 13.91
CA LEU A 96 -2.74 3.52 13.38
C LEU A 96 -1.88 2.28 13.11
N GLY A 97 -0.59 2.48 12.93
CA GLY A 97 0.35 1.38 12.73
C GLY A 97 0.48 0.94 11.28
N VAL A 98 1.72 0.89 10.82
CA VAL A 98 2.05 0.38 9.47
C VAL A 98 3.22 -0.57 9.58
N THR A 99 3.33 -1.47 8.61
CA THR A 99 4.40 -2.45 8.55
C THR A 99 5.73 -1.79 8.19
N ALA A 100 5.69 -0.82 7.27
CA ALA A 100 6.86 -0.05 6.88
C ALA A 100 6.42 1.26 6.24
N PHE A 101 7.32 2.24 6.23
CA PHE A 101 7.11 3.52 5.57
C PHE A 101 8.25 3.69 4.57
N ILE A 102 7.92 3.84 3.30
CA ILE A 102 8.90 3.96 2.22
C ILE A 102 8.72 5.29 1.50
N VAL A 103 9.82 6.02 1.35
CA VAL A 103 9.85 7.21 0.50
C VAL A 103 10.27 6.74 -0.89
N LYS A 104 9.42 6.94 -1.89
CA LYS A 104 9.61 6.39 -3.24
C LYS A 104 10.99 6.71 -3.83
N ALA A 105 11.48 7.93 -3.61
CA ALA A 105 12.76 8.36 -4.16
C ALA A 105 13.96 7.67 -3.51
N GLU A 106 13.77 7.00 -2.37
CA GLU A 106 14.86 6.40 -1.60
C GLU A 106 15.03 4.91 -1.82
N MET A 107 14.07 4.26 -2.49
CA MET A 107 14.14 2.81 -2.75
C MET A 107 13.80 2.50 -4.19
N THR A 108 14.56 1.57 -4.77
CA THR A 108 14.27 1.06 -6.10
C THR A 108 13.09 0.09 -6.06
N PRO A 109 12.41 -0.16 -7.19
CA PRO A 109 11.35 -1.17 -7.23
C PRO A 109 11.80 -2.55 -6.75
N ARG A 110 13.05 -2.93 -7.05
CA ARG A 110 13.61 -4.18 -6.58
C ARG A 110 13.72 -4.23 -5.06
N GLN A 111 14.17 -3.14 -4.45
CA GLN A 111 14.27 -3.05 -3.00
C GLN A 111 12.90 -3.12 -2.34
N VAL A 112 11.89 -2.48 -2.95
CA VAL A 112 10.52 -2.54 -2.45
C VAL A 112 10.01 -3.98 -2.53
N ALA A 113 10.27 -4.67 -3.64
CA ALA A 113 9.84 -6.06 -3.81
C ALA A 113 10.51 -6.98 -2.78
N GLU A 114 11.78 -6.75 -2.49
CA GLU A 114 12.49 -7.54 -1.47
C GLU A 114 11.88 -7.31 -0.08
N LEU A 115 11.51 -6.08 0.23
CA LEU A 115 10.87 -5.75 1.51
C LEU A 115 9.51 -6.44 1.63
N VAL A 116 8.71 -6.40 0.57
CA VAL A 116 7.41 -7.07 0.54
C VAL A 116 7.60 -8.57 0.77
N LYS A 117 8.54 -9.19 0.07
CA LYS A 117 8.82 -10.61 0.22
C LYS A 117 9.21 -10.96 1.65
N LYS A 118 9.99 -10.10 2.30
CA LYS A 118 10.40 -10.30 3.69
C LYS A 118 9.19 -10.40 4.62
N HIS A 119 8.12 -9.68 4.32
CA HIS A 119 6.94 -9.62 5.19
C HIS A 119 5.88 -10.68 4.88
N ILE A 120 5.79 -11.14 3.64
CA ILE A 120 4.75 -12.11 3.25
C ILE A 120 5.29 -13.38 2.59
N GLY A 121 6.59 -13.48 2.47
CA GLY A 121 7.20 -14.67 1.86
C GLY A 121 7.10 -14.64 0.35
#